data_4d2880d9fa04a9bd77e8751ae4893c21
#
_entry.id   4d2880d9fa04a9bd77e8751ae4893c21
#
_cell.length_a   1.000
_cell.length_b   1.000
_cell.length_c   1.000
_cell.angle_alpha   90.00
_cell.angle_beta   90.00
_cell.angle_gamma   90.00
#
_symmetry.space_group_name_H-M   'P 1'
#
loop_
_entity.id
_entity.type
_entity.pdbx_description
1 polymer ?
#
loop_
_entity_poly.entity_id
_entity_poly.type
_entity_poly.pdbx_seq_one_letter_code
_entity_poly.pdbx_strand_id
1 'polypeptide(L)'
;MEKILETGQMHPIDIALQASINGHPEISEDILRSQPQDDLRVLFNLGWHEMRHGNLKKAMEHFNYGRYIDVFGLPPLPGKIWKDEPLEGKTVLFRCEGGYGDQICNFRFAKHFVEKGAKVLVSCAPELKELFARHGFICIDNEVALGAHYDYWVPAMSAAYILDMEYDDLDGSPYLTPKEPRDLFSKKETLKVGVRWSGSPDFEDEQHRRFPPELMIGLHDIPNTTFYSLQRDENLIDGLPFGDMREQMKSWEDTANIMADCDIIISSCTATAHLAAALGKPTWILTPIMPYYTWAVPGDGSRWYDSVKLYRQVKYGEWDVPFQKIREDLTKLTENHK
;
A
#
# COMPACT_ATOMS: atom_id res chain seq x y z
N MET A 1 -9.68 -17.54 15.12
CA MET A 1 -9.47 -18.24 16.42
C MET A 1 -10.71 -18.98 16.92
N GLU A 2 -11.93 -18.57 16.56
CA GLU A 2 -13.16 -19.27 17.04
C GLU A 2 -13.39 -20.69 16.47
N LYS A 3 -12.87 -21.04 15.29
CA LYS A 3 -13.06 -22.36 14.67
C LYS A 3 -12.11 -23.48 15.11
N ILE A 4 -11.07 -23.15 15.89
CA ILE A 4 -10.13 -24.14 16.43
C ILE A 4 -10.77 -25.01 17.54
N LEU A 5 -11.89 -24.56 18.09
CA LEU A 5 -12.55 -25.19 19.24
C LEU A 5 -13.43 -26.41 18.89
N GLU A 6 -13.79 -26.63 17.62
CA GLU A 6 -14.71 -27.73 17.28
C GLU A 6 -14.05 -29.03 16.78
N THR A 7 -12.84 -29.01 16.22
CA THR A 7 -12.21 -30.22 15.67
C THR A 7 -10.78 -30.47 16.11
N GLY A 8 -10.12 -29.56 16.77
CA GLY A 8 -8.69 -29.67 17.14
C GLY A 8 -7.72 -29.64 15.94
N GLN A 9 -8.20 -29.43 14.72
CA GLN A 9 -7.36 -29.30 13.51
C GLN A 9 -7.50 -27.91 12.90
N MET A 10 -6.36 -27.29 12.57
CA MET A 10 -6.34 -26.03 11.82
C MET A 10 -6.93 -26.23 10.42
N HIS A 11 -7.64 -25.22 9.93
CA HIS A 11 -8.15 -25.25 8.56
C HIS A 11 -6.97 -25.19 7.55
N PRO A 12 -7.00 -25.88 6.40
CA PRO A 12 -5.91 -25.89 5.43
C PRO A 12 -5.46 -24.49 4.99
N ILE A 13 -6.40 -23.55 4.84
CA ILE A 13 -6.06 -22.13 4.50
C ILE A 13 -5.22 -21.48 5.62
N ASP A 14 -5.54 -21.74 6.88
CA ASP A 14 -4.76 -21.20 8.01
C ASP A 14 -3.35 -21.80 8.06
N ILE A 15 -3.23 -23.10 7.72
CA ILE A 15 -1.92 -23.77 7.61
C ILE A 15 -1.11 -23.15 6.46
N ALA A 16 -1.75 -22.90 5.31
CA ALA A 16 -1.13 -22.26 4.17
C ALA A 16 -0.65 -20.83 4.52
N LEU A 17 -1.48 -20.06 5.22
CA LEU A 17 -1.10 -18.72 5.69
C LEU A 17 0.10 -18.78 6.64
N GLN A 18 0.09 -19.70 7.62
CA GLN A 18 1.23 -19.89 8.52
C GLN A 18 2.51 -20.29 7.79
N ALA A 19 2.42 -21.12 6.75
CA ALA A 19 3.57 -21.46 5.92
C ALA A 19 4.15 -20.19 5.22
N SER A 20 3.31 -19.34 4.65
CA SER A 20 3.73 -18.08 4.03
C SER A 20 4.38 -17.13 5.04
N ILE A 21 3.79 -16.96 6.23
CA ILE A 21 4.34 -16.12 7.32
C ILE A 21 5.71 -16.63 7.78
N ASN A 22 5.94 -17.95 7.76
CA ASN A 22 7.22 -18.55 8.14
C ASN A 22 8.23 -18.61 6.97
N GLY A 23 7.92 -18.04 5.80
CA GLY A 23 8.82 -17.95 4.67
C GLY A 23 8.84 -19.18 3.76
N HIS A 24 7.77 -19.96 3.77
CA HIS A 24 7.57 -21.15 2.93
C HIS A 24 6.39 -20.97 1.97
N PRO A 25 6.42 -19.96 1.08
CA PRO A 25 5.30 -19.67 0.18
C PRO A 25 5.02 -20.81 -0.81
N GLU A 26 6.02 -21.63 -1.17
CA GLU A 26 5.83 -22.81 -2.01
C GLU A 26 4.98 -23.89 -1.31
N ILE A 27 5.20 -24.10 -0.02
CA ILE A 27 4.38 -25.03 0.80
C ILE A 27 2.95 -24.48 0.91
N SER A 28 2.81 -23.17 1.14
CA SER A 28 1.52 -22.51 1.17
C SER A 28 0.74 -22.71 -0.13
N GLU A 29 1.39 -22.50 -1.27
CA GLU A 29 0.79 -22.66 -2.58
C GLU A 29 0.34 -24.11 -2.84
N ASP A 30 1.17 -25.09 -2.53
CA ASP A 30 0.85 -26.51 -2.68
C ASP A 30 -0.38 -26.90 -1.85
N ILE A 31 -0.47 -26.42 -0.60
CA ILE A 31 -1.63 -26.62 0.26
C ILE A 31 -2.88 -26.03 -0.39
N LEU A 32 -2.84 -24.77 -0.85
CA LEU A 32 -3.99 -24.10 -1.46
C LEU A 32 -4.41 -24.78 -2.76
N ARG A 33 -3.47 -25.18 -3.61
CA ARG A 33 -3.78 -25.91 -4.87
C ARG A 33 -4.37 -27.30 -4.64
N SER A 34 -4.17 -27.90 -3.48
CA SER A 34 -4.78 -29.17 -3.08
C SER A 34 -6.23 -29.01 -2.59
N GLN A 35 -6.70 -27.79 -2.33
CA GLN A 35 -8.06 -27.52 -1.87
C GLN A 35 -9.04 -27.37 -3.04
N PRO A 36 -10.37 -27.44 -2.80
CA PRO A 36 -11.39 -27.19 -3.82
C PRO A 36 -11.17 -25.82 -4.49
N GLN A 37 -11.07 -25.82 -5.83
CA GLN A 37 -10.76 -24.63 -6.63
C GLN A 37 -12.01 -23.77 -6.93
N ASP A 38 -13.15 -24.09 -6.36
CA ASP A 38 -14.38 -23.29 -6.32
C ASP A 38 -14.60 -22.57 -4.96
N ASP A 39 -13.77 -22.83 -3.96
CA ASP A 39 -13.76 -22.05 -2.72
C ASP A 39 -13.12 -20.68 -2.95
N LEU A 40 -13.92 -19.61 -2.82
CA LEU A 40 -13.48 -18.24 -3.05
C LEU A 40 -12.33 -17.80 -2.13
N ARG A 41 -12.23 -18.38 -0.92
CA ARG A 41 -11.11 -18.09 0.01
C ARG A 41 -9.81 -18.72 -0.48
N VAL A 42 -9.88 -19.91 -1.08
CA VAL A 42 -8.73 -20.56 -1.72
C VAL A 42 -8.27 -19.73 -2.90
N LEU A 43 -9.18 -19.34 -3.79
CA LEU A 43 -8.86 -18.52 -4.96
C LEU A 43 -8.26 -17.16 -4.55
N PHE A 44 -8.86 -16.48 -3.58
CA PHE A 44 -8.32 -15.21 -3.06
C PHE A 44 -6.88 -15.35 -2.58
N ASN A 45 -6.59 -16.39 -1.78
CA ASN A 45 -5.24 -16.63 -1.27
C ASN A 45 -4.26 -17.05 -2.39
N LEU A 46 -4.70 -17.80 -3.39
CA LEU A 46 -3.88 -18.09 -4.59
C LEU A 46 -3.52 -16.83 -5.36
N GLY A 47 -4.32 -15.77 -5.31
CA GLY A 47 -4.01 -14.47 -5.91
C GLY A 47 -2.67 -13.91 -5.44
N TRP A 48 -2.29 -14.08 -4.17
CA TRP A 48 -0.98 -13.66 -3.64
C TRP A 48 0.18 -14.42 -4.29
N HIS A 49 0.02 -15.72 -4.55
CA HIS A 49 1.03 -16.53 -5.21
C HIS A 49 1.16 -16.16 -6.70
N GLU A 50 0.04 -15.92 -7.37
CA GLU A 50 0.07 -15.43 -8.76
C GLU A 50 0.77 -14.07 -8.88
N MET A 51 0.57 -13.15 -7.92
CA MET A 51 1.35 -11.88 -7.86
C MET A 51 2.83 -12.13 -7.69
N ARG A 52 3.20 -13.04 -6.80
CA ARG A 52 4.60 -13.43 -6.58
C ARG A 52 5.24 -14.02 -7.83
N HIS A 53 4.48 -14.74 -8.65
CA HIS A 53 4.93 -15.29 -9.93
C HIS A 53 4.95 -14.26 -11.07
N GLY A 54 4.48 -13.04 -10.84
CA GLY A 54 4.45 -11.99 -11.86
C GLY A 54 3.24 -12.05 -12.79
N ASN A 55 2.19 -12.79 -12.43
CA ASN A 55 0.96 -12.95 -13.22
C ASN A 55 -0.11 -11.95 -12.73
N LEU A 56 0.04 -10.66 -13.02
CA LEU A 56 -0.83 -9.61 -12.44
C LEU A 56 -2.32 -9.84 -12.78
N LYS A 57 -2.65 -10.05 -14.04
CA LYS A 57 -4.03 -10.23 -14.49
C LYS A 57 -4.73 -11.36 -13.74
N LYS A 58 -4.10 -12.54 -13.71
CA LYS A 58 -4.65 -13.71 -13.01
C LYS A 58 -4.70 -13.49 -11.50
N ALA A 59 -3.68 -12.86 -10.94
CA ALA A 59 -3.64 -12.51 -9.54
C ALA A 59 -4.81 -11.61 -9.14
N MET A 60 -5.06 -10.55 -9.91
CA MET A 60 -6.14 -9.60 -9.65
C MET A 60 -7.53 -10.21 -9.92
N GLU A 61 -7.64 -11.15 -10.87
CA GLU A 61 -8.86 -11.97 -11.03
C GLU A 61 -9.18 -12.71 -9.74
N HIS A 62 -8.21 -13.43 -9.19
CA HIS A 62 -8.37 -14.17 -7.92
C HIS A 62 -8.59 -13.22 -6.74
N PHE A 63 -7.86 -12.12 -6.69
CA PHE A 63 -7.98 -11.12 -5.63
C PHE A 63 -9.35 -10.46 -5.61
N ASN A 64 -10.03 -10.35 -6.76
CA ASN A 64 -11.40 -9.87 -6.87
C ASN A 64 -12.40 -10.65 -6.00
N TYR A 65 -12.13 -11.93 -5.71
CA TYR A 65 -12.98 -12.73 -4.84
C TYR A 65 -13.01 -12.26 -3.39
N GLY A 66 -11.99 -11.50 -2.94
CA GLY A 66 -11.98 -10.88 -1.61
C GLY A 66 -13.21 -10.03 -1.28
N ARG A 67 -13.86 -9.45 -2.31
CA ARG A 67 -15.11 -8.68 -2.15
C ARG A 67 -16.29 -9.55 -1.73
N TYR A 68 -16.32 -10.81 -2.15
CA TYR A 68 -17.42 -11.75 -1.88
C TYR A 68 -17.21 -12.55 -0.59
N ILE A 69 -16.06 -12.40 0.05
CA ILE A 69 -15.71 -13.02 1.34
C ILE A 69 -15.39 -11.97 2.42
N ASP A 70 -15.85 -10.73 2.18
CA ASP A 70 -15.80 -9.58 3.12
C ASP A 70 -14.39 -9.12 3.52
N VAL A 71 -13.38 -9.35 2.68
CA VAL A 71 -12.00 -8.88 2.95
C VAL A 71 -11.86 -7.37 2.71
N PHE A 72 -12.59 -6.78 1.76
CA PHE A 72 -12.42 -5.36 1.39
C PHE A 72 -13.28 -4.39 2.20
N GLY A 73 -14.04 -4.88 3.16
CA GLY A 73 -14.74 -4.09 4.16
C GLY A 73 -15.95 -3.28 3.66
N LEU A 74 -16.34 -3.43 2.40
CA LEU A 74 -17.47 -2.71 1.81
C LEU A 74 -18.34 -3.65 0.96
N PRO A 75 -19.68 -3.64 1.15
CA PRO A 75 -20.56 -4.46 0.30
C PRO A 75 -20.54 -3.97 -1.15
N PRO A 76 -20.77 -4.86 -2.13
CA PRO A 76 -20.92 -4.47 -3.53
C PRO A 76 -21.98 -3.38 -3.73
N LEU A 77 -21.71 -2.44 -4.65
CA LEU A 77 -22.69 -1.43 -5.02
C LEU A 77 -23.79 -2.03 -5.91
N PRO A 78 -25.02 -1.47 -5.88
CA PRO A 78 -26.05 -1.80 -6.86
C PRO A 78 -25.59 -1.38 -8.27
N GLY A 79 -26.17 -2.02 -9.28
CA GLY A 79 -25.88 -1.70 -10.68
C GLY A 79 -24.75 -2.53 -11.28
N LYS A 80 -24.30 -2.12 -12.45
CA LYS A 80 -23.42 -2.90 -13.31
C LYS A 80 -21.97 -2.52 -13.12
N ILE A 81 -21.10 -3.49 -12.82
CA ILE A 81 -19.66 -3.30 -12.94
C ILE A 81 -19.33 -3.14 -14.43
N TRP A 82 -18.58 -2.09 -14.77
CA TRP A 82 -18.09 -1.89 -16.12
C TRP A 82 -17.15 -3.03 -16.55
N LYS A 83 -17.24 -3.42 -17.80
CA LYS A 83 -16.35 -4.43 -18.40
C LYS A 83 -15.61 -3.86 -19.61
N ASP A 84 -16.34 -3.53 -20.68
CA ASP A 84 -15.78 -3.07 -21.95
C ASP A 84 -16.73 -2.16 -22.74
N GLU A 85 -17.86 -1.77 -22.13
CA GLU A 85 -18.84 -0.94 -22.81
C GLU A 85 -18.28 0.47 -23.13
N PRO A 86 -18.74 1.11 -24.24
CA PRO A 86 -18.35 2.50 -24.53
C PRO A 86 -18.69 3.46 -23.39
N LEU A 87 -17.73 4.28 -23.00
CA LEU A 87 -17.83 5.20 -21.85
C LEU A 87 -18.08 6.66 -22.25
N GLU A 88 -18.10 7.00 -23.53
CA GLU A 88 -18.36 8.36 -23.97
C GLU A 88 -19.70 8.88 -23.43
N GLY A 89 -19.63 9.99 -22.70
CA GLY A 89 -20.80 10.61 -22.05
C GLY A 89 -21.40 9.83 -20.87
N LYS A 90 -20.77 8.74 -20.43
CA LYS A 90 -21.20 7.94 -19.30
C LYS A 90 -20.60 8.43 -17.99
N THR A 91 -21.30 8.15 -16.90
CA THR A 91 -20.78 8.37 -15.54
C THR A 91 -20.31 7.04 -14.95
N VAL A 92 -19.04 6.99 -14.55
CA VAL A 92 -18.43 5.86 -13.86
C VAL A 92 -18.21 6.22 -12.41
N LEU A 93 -18.70 5.39 -11.48
CA LEU A 93 -18.36 5.48 -10.07
C LEU A 93 -17.16 4.57 -9.80
N PHE A 94 -15.98 5.18 -9.62
CA PHE A 94 -14.76 4.49 -9.21
C PHE A 94 -14.74 4.38 -7.68
N ARG A 95 -14.94 3.18 -7.17
CA ARG A 95 -15.08 2.94 -5.74
C ARG A 95 -13.77 2.46 -5.12
N CYS A 96 -13.16 3.30 -4.31
CA CYS A 96 -12.02 2.93 -3.48
C CYS A 96 -12.45 1.95 -2.38
N GLU A 97 -11.63 0.92 -2.15
CA GLU A 97 -11.87 -0.15 -1.19
C GLU A 97 -10.61 -0.39 -0.37
N GLY A 98 -10.71 -1.16 0.71
CA GLY A 98 -9.59 -1.47 1.59
C GLY A 98 -9.14 -0.28 2.45
N GLY A 99 -7.92 -0.37 2.98
CA GLY A 99 -7.31 0.67 3.80
C GLY A 99 -6.85 1.88 2.98
N TYR A 100 -6.35 2.91 3.64
CA TYR A 100 -5.85 4.12 2.96
C TYR A 100 -4.75 3.82 1.94
N GLY A 101 -3.87 2.85 2.22
CA GLY A 101 -2.81 2.44 1.30
C GLY A 101 -3.36 1.87 0.00
N ASP A 102 -4.39 1.02 0.08
CA ASP A 102 -5.07 0.45 -1.08
C ASP A 102 -5.76 1.52 -1.90
N GLN A 103 -6.45 2.44 -1.24
CA GLN A 103 -7.14 3.53 -1.90
C GLN A 103 -6.15 4.44 -2.62
N ILE A 104 -5.03 4.82 -1.99
CA ILE A 104 -3.99 5.62 -2.62
C ILE A 104 -3.38 4.85 -3.81
N CYS A 105 -3.00 3.59 -3.62
CA CYS A 105 -2.37 2.77 -4.66
C CYS A 105 -3.27 2.63 -5.89
N ASN A 106 -4.53 2.27 -5.69
CA ASN A 106 -5.44 1.97 -6.80
C ASN A 106 -6.10 3.23 -7.41
N PHE A 107 -6.03 4.39 -6.76
CA PHE A 107 -6.51 5.66 -7.31
C PHE A 107 -5.91 5.97 -8.69
N ARG A 108 -4.68 5.53 -8.96
CA ARG A 108 -4.01 5.68 -10.27
C ARG A 108 -4.86 5.20 -11.45
N PHE A 109 -5.72 4.20 -11.24
CA PHE A 109 -6.53 3.63 -12.31
C PHE A 109 -7.74 4.50 -12.68
N ALA A 110 -8.15 5.44 -11.85
CA ALA A 110 -9.30 6.31 -12.13
C ALA A 110 -9.12 7.12 -13.43
N LYS A 111 -7.87 7.52 -13.75
CA LYS A 111 -7.53 8.27 -14.97
C LYS A 111 -7.91 7.52 -16.25
N HIS A 112 -7.76 6.20 -16.28
CA HIS A 112 -8.04 5.38 -17.48
C HIS A 112 -9.51 5.47 -17.91
N PHE A 113 -10.43 5.65 -16.97
CA PHE A 113 -11.85 5.80 -17.28
C PHE A 113 -12.16 7.20 -17.81
N VAL A 114 -11.44 8.23 -17.35
CA VAL A 114 -11.51 9.60 -17.94
C VAL A 114 -10.98 9.57 -19.38
N GLU A 115 -9.85 8.91 -19.61
CA GLU A 115 -9.25 8.75 -20.96
C GLU A 115 -10.17 8.00 -21.93
N LYS A 116 -11.05 7.13 -21.42
CA LYS A 116 -12.10 6.43 -22.19
C LYS A 116 -13.39 7.28 -22.39
N GLY A 117 -13.39 8.55 -21.99
CA GLY A 117 -14.51 9.49 -22.19
C GLY A 117 -15.56 9.52 -21.07
N ALA A 118 -15.33 8.85 -19.95
CA ALA A 118 -16.26 8.87 -18.82
C ALA A 118 -16.14 10.14 -17.99
N LYS A 119 -17.27 10.56 -17.41
CA LYS A 119 -17.27 11.38 -16.19
C LYS A 119 -17.04 10.45 -15.00
N VAL A 120 -15.94 10.66 -14.27
CA VAL A 120 -15.57 9.80 -13.14
C VAL A 120 -15.92 10.45 -11.82
N LEU A 121 -16.71 9.75 -11.00
CA LEU A 121 -16.92 10.04 -9.58
C LEU A 121 -16.03 9.08 -8.78
N VAL A 122 -15.27 9.58 -7.82
CA VAL A 122 -14.45 8.75 -6.94
C VAL A 122 -15.10 8.66 -5.57
N SER A 123 -15.48 7.46 -5.16
CA SER A 123 -15.94 7.19 -3.79
C SER A 123 -14.74 6.70 -2.96
N CYS A 124 -14.41 7.41 -1.90
CA CYS A 124 -13.23 7.12 -1.08
C CYS A 124 -13.46 7.47 0.40
N ALA A 125 -12.50 7.14 1.24
CA ALA A 125 -12.50 7.55 2.64
C ALA A 125 -12.52 9.08 2.77
N PRO A 126 -13.29 9.65 3.70
CA PRO A 126 -13.42 11.10 3.87
C PRO A 126 -12.09 11.83 3.97
N GLU A 127 -11.10 11.22 4.63
CA GLU A 127 -9.77 11.77 4.87
C GLU A 127 -8.91 11.89 3.58
N LEU A 128 -9.23 11.11 2.54
CA LEU A 128 -8.53 11.14 1.24
C LEU A 128 -9.20 12.05 0.21
N LYS A 129 -10.41 12.55 0.49
CA LYS A 129 -11.20 13.34 -0.49
C LYS A 129 -10.46 14.57 -0.99
N GLU A 130 -9.86 15.34 -0.09
CA GLU A 130 -9.14 16.57 -0.48
C GLU A 130 -7.96 16.22 -1.38
N LEU A 131 -7.18 15.21 -1.00
CA LEU A 131 -6.02 14.73 -1.75
C LEU A 131 -6.41 14.30 -3.18
N PHE A 132 -7.49 13.53 -3.34
CA PHE A 132 -7.91 13.03 -4.66
C PHE A 132 -8.63 14.09 -5.49
N ALA A 133 -9.49 14.92 -4.87
CA ALA A 133 -10.24 15.97 -5.55
C ALA A 133 -9.32 17.00 -6.24
N ARG A 134 -8.16 17.27 -5.64
CA ARG A 134 -7.18 18.19 -6.19
C ARG A 134 -6.58 17.73 -7.53
N HIS A 135 -6.71 16.44 -7.85
CA HIS A 135 -6.27 15.86 -9.12
C HIS A 135 -7.41 15.81 -10.17
N GLY A 136 -8.44 16.65 -10.01
CA GLY A 136 -9.50 16.85 -11.01
C GLY A 136 -10.69 15.90 -10.88
N PHE A 137 -10.78 15.12 -9.82
CA PHE A 137 -11.88 14.19 -9.60
C PHE A 137 -12.95 14.77 -8.68
N ILE A 138 -14.20 14.42 -8.94
CA ILE A 138 -15.31 14.67 -7.99
C ILE A 138 -15.30 13.52 -6.99
N CYS A 139 -14.96 13.83 -5.73
CA CYS A 139 -14.87 12.85 -4.66
C CYS A 139 -16.11 12.89 -3.76
N ILE A 140 -16.67 11.71 -3.48
CA ILE A 140 -17.83 11.52 -2.60
C ILE A 140 -17.52 10.49 -1.50
N ASP A 141 -18.26 10.55 -0.41
CA ASP A 141 -18.14 9.56 0.65
C ASP A 141 -18.74 8.20 0.25
N ASN A 142 -18.25 7.11 0.80
CA ASN A 142 -18.74 5.77 0.50
C ASN A 142 -20.24 5.59 0.83
N GLU A 143 -20.74 6.30 1.83
CA GLU A 143 -22.18 6.30 2.17
C GLU A 143 -23.03 6.98 1.11
N VAL A 144 -22.53 8.09 0.56
CA VAL A 144 -23.19 8.84 -0.53
C VAL A 144 -23.22 8.02 -1.82
N ALA A 145 -22.21 7.17 -2.04
CA ALA A 145 -22.12 6.32 -3.23
C ALA A 145 -23.33 5.39 -3.43
N LEU A 146 -23.97 4.95 -2.34
CA LEU A 146 -25.16 4.08 -2.42
C LEU A 146 -26.37 4.77 -3.08
N GLY A 147 -26.48 6.10 -2.97
CA GLY A 147 -27.55 6.90 -3.57
C GLY A 147 -27.12 7.69 -4.80
N ALA A 148 -25.86 7.59 -5.22
CA ALA A 148 -25.35 8.32 -6.36
C ALA A 148 -25.89 7.78 -7.69
N HIS A 149 -26.05 8.68 -8.67
CA HIS A 149 -26.42 8.28 -10.03
C HIS A 149 -25.17 8.03 -10.88
N TYR A 150 -25.04 6.83 -11.43
CA TYR A 150 -23.97 6.41 -12.34
C TYR A 150 -24.47 5.35 -13.32
N ASP A 151 -23.82 5.24 -14.48
CA ASP A 151 -24.14 4.20 -15.48
C ASP A 151 -23.44 2.88 -15.12
N TYR A 152 -22.19 2.97 -14.65
CA TYR A 152 -21.36 1.84 -14.26
C TYR A 152 -20.59 2.17 -13.00
N TRP A 153 -20.16 1.12 -12.28
CA TRP A 153 -19.19 1.29 -11.23
C TRP A 153 -17.97 0.39 -11.44
N VAL A 154 -16.85 0.77 -10.86
CA VAL A 154 -15.59 0.04 -10.92
C VAL A 154 -15.03 -0.07 -9.52
N PRO A 155 -14.86 -1.29 -9.00
CA PRO A 155 -14.17 -1.51 -7.74
C PRO A 155 -12.66 -1.29 -7.94
N ALA A 156 -12.06 -0.39 -7.15
CA ALA A 156 -10.67 0.02 -7.31
C ALA A 156 -9.69 -1.14 -7.14
N MET A 157 -9.94 -2.04 -6.18
CA MET A 157 -9.11 -3.23 -5.94
C MET A 157 -9.12 -4.24 -7.10
N SER A 158 -10.05 -4.11 -8.03
CA SER A 158 -10.13 -4.97 -9.24
C SER A 158 -9.86 -4.20 -10.53
N ALA A 159 -9.51 -2.91 -10.44
CA ALA A 159 -9.38 -2.06 -11.62
C ALA A 159 -8.34 -2.55 -12.62
N ALA A 160 -7.18 -3.05 -12.15
CA ALA A 160 -6.17 -3.61 -13.03
C ALA A 160 -6.68 -4.83 -13.81
N TYR A 161 -7.43 -5.72 -13.15
CA TYR A 161 -8.08 -6.87 -13.80
C TYR A 161 -9.14 -6.43 -14.83
N ILE A 162 -9.99 -5.48 -14.44
CA ILE A 162 -11.07 -4.94 -15.30
C ILE A 162 -10.50 -4.22 -16.54
N LEU A 163 -9.34 -3.58 -16.40
CA LEU A 163 -8.61 -2.91 -17.48
C LEU A 163 -7.73 -3.88 -18.30
N ASP A 164 -7.73 -5.16 -17.98
CA ASP A 164 -6.97 -6.21 -18.67
C ASP A 164 -5.45 -5.99 -18.63
N MET A 165 -4.91 -5.47 -17.50
CA MET A 165 -3.51 -5.07 -17.34
C MET A 165 -2.62 -6.21 -16.86
N GLU A 166 -1.41 -6.23 -17.39
CA GLU A 166 -0.26 -6.96 -16.86
C GLU A 166 0.73 -6.00 -16.18
N TYR A 167 1.78 -6.52 -15.56
CA TYR A 167 2.77 -5.68 -14.87
C TYR A 167 3.48 -4.68 -15.78
N ASP A 168 3.65 -5.00 -17.05
CA ASP A 168 4.30 -4.11 -18.02
C ASP A 168 3.38 -2.95 -18.48
N ASP A 169 2.08 -3.03 -18.18
CA ASP A 169 1.11 -1.96 -18.44
C ASP A 169 0.99 -0.98 -17.27
N LEU A 170 1.59 -1.32 -16.11
CA LEU A 170 1.55 -0.44 -14.93
C LEU A 170 2.51 0.74 -15.12
N ASP A 171 1.97 1.94 -15.01
CA ASP A 171 2.74 3.18 -14.96
C ASP A 171 3.23 3.43 -13.52
N GLY A 172 4.52 3.20 -13.26
CA GLY A 172 5.15 3.41 -11.96
C GLY A 172 5.45 4.88 -11.62
N SER A 173 5.18 5.80 -12.54
CA SER A 173 5.44 7.24 -12.38
C SER A 173 4.53 7.88 -11.31
N PRO A 174 4.94 9.04 -10.77
CA PRO A 174 4.13 9.78 -9.80
C PRO A 174 2.77 10.20 -10.36
N TYR A 175 1.72 10.05 -9.57
CA TYR A 175 0.34 10.44 -9.94
C TYR A 175 -0.34 11.32 -8.89
N LEU A 176 0.32 11.59 -7.77
CA LEU A 176 -0.09 12.59 -6.79
C LEU A 176 0.97 13.69 -6.71
N THR A 177 0.54 14.89 -6.34
CA THR A 177 1.42 16.05 -6.13
C THR A 177 1.13 16.68 -4.77
N PRO A 178 2.09 17.25 -4.06
CA PRO A 178 1.83 18.00 -2.83
C PRO A 178 1.05 19.28 -3.15
N LYS A 179 0.23 19.76 -2.21
CA LYS A 179 -0.55 21.01 -2.40
C LYS A 179 0.37 22.22 -2.41
N GLU A 180 1.21 22.32 -1.41
CA GLU A 180 2.20 23.38 -1.25
C GLU A 180 3.44 22.76 -0.63
N PRO A 181 4.56 22.65 -1.38
CA PRO A 181 5.84 22.33 -0.77
C PRO A 181 6.16 23.42 0.26
N ARG A 182 6.28 23.03 1.51
CA ARG A 182 6.62 23.94 2.60
C ARG A 182 8.08 23.72 2.92
N ASP A 183 8.86 24.79 3.02
CA ASP A 183 10.22 24.73 3.58
C ASP A 183 10.11 24.56 5.12
N LEU A 184 9.69 23.35 5.53
CA LEU A 184 9.38 23.03 6.93
C LEU A 184 10.64 22.76 7.75
N PHE A 185 11.75 22.42 7.10
CA PHE A 185 12.95 21.95 7.79
C PHE A 185 14.06 22.98 7.77
N SER A 186 14.46 23.41 8.96
CA SER A 186 15.48 24.47 9.15
C SER A 186 16.90 24.06 8.77
N LYS A 187 17.20 22.74 8.73
CA LYS A 187 18.53 22.23 8.39
C LYS A 187 18.59 21.86 6.90
N LYS A 188 19.01 22.80 6.07
CA LYS A 188 19.09 22.60 4.61
C LYS A 188 20.30 21.77 4.15
N GLU A 189 21.31 21.62 5.00
CA GLU A 189 22.58 20.97 4.65
C GLU A 189 22.63 19.47 4.94
N THR A 190 21.54 18.89 5.50
CA THR A 190 21.47 17.48 5.82
C THR A 190 20.42 16.76 4.99
N LEU A 191 20.65 15.49 4.68
CA LEU A 191 19.66 14.61 4.07
C LEU A 191 18.48 14.43 5.03
N LYS A 192 17.28 14.80 4.59
CA LYS A 192 16.04 14.75 5.38
C LYS A 192 15.36 13.43 5.16
N VAL A 193 15.30 12.62 6.20
CA VAL A 193 14.77 11.26 6.19
C VAL A 193 13.44 11.22 6.96
N GLY A 194 12.33 11.06 6.24
CA GLY A 194 11.04 10.80 6.86
C GLY A 194 10.93 9.33 7.26
N VAL A 195 10.50 9.02 8.49
CA VAL A 195 10.48 7.62 8.99
C VAL A 195 9.11 7.23 9.55
N ARG A 196 8.67 5.99 9.24
CA ARG A 196 7.48 5.37 9.81
C ARG A 196 7.69 3.88 10.04
N TRP A 197 7.45 3.39 11.27
CA TRP A 197 7.74 2.01 11.68
C TRP A 197 6.52 1.11 11.88
N SER A 198 5.31 1.68 12.00
CA SER A 198 4.07 0.92 12.19
C SER A 198 2.89 1.56 11.47
N GLY A 199 1.87 0.76 11.20
CA GLY A 199 0.60 1.19 10.62
C GLY A 199 -0.53 1.25 11.65
N SER A 200 -1.78 1.04 11.20
CA SER A 200 -2.94 0.95 12.09
C SER A 200 -2.84 -0.26 12.99
N PRO A 201 -3.03 -0.12 14.31
CA PRO A 201 -3.08 -1.26 15.23
C PRO A 201 -4.28 -2.18 14.98
N ASP A 202 -5.32 -1.69 14.31
CA ASP A 202 -6.53 -2.46 13.98
C ASP A 202 -6.33 -3.39 12.76
N PHE A 203 -5.21 -3.29 12.06
CA PHE A 203 -4.89 -4.19 10.95
C PHE A 203 -4.39 -5.53 11.50
N GLU A 204 -5.05 -6.63 11.12
CA GLU A 204 -4.78 -7.97 11.67
C GLU A 204 -3.32 -8.44 11.48
N ASP A 205 -2.68 -8.05 10.37
CA ASP A 205 -1.29 -8.39 10.05
C ASP A 205 -0.27 -7.33 10.48
N GLU A 206 -0.68 -6.33 11.28
CA GLU A 206 0.23 -5.25 11.72
C GLU A 206 1.46 -5.80 12.45
N GLN A 207 1.27 -6.82 13.28
CA GLN A 207 2.36 -7.48 14.00
C GLN A 207 3.45 -8.06 13.11
N HIS A 208 3.13 -8.40 11.85
CA HIS A 208 4.06 -9.01 10.90
C HIS A 208 4.88 -7.97 10.13
N ARG A 209 4.34 -6.75 9.93
CA ARG A 209 4.97 -5.69 9.12
C ARG A 209 5.61 -4.56 9.92
N ARG A 210 5.22 -4.38 11.19
CA ARG A 210 5.87 -3.40 12.06
C ARG A 210 7.27 -3.86 12.44
N PHE A 211 8.17 -2.93 12.63
CA PHE A 211 9.51 -3.18 13.17
C PHE A 211 9.75 -2.33 14.40
N PRO A 212 10.64 -2.76 15.31
CA PRO A 212 11.00 -1.99 16.50
C PRO A 212 11.60 -0.62 16.11
N PRO A 213 11.05 0.51 16.59
CA PRO A 213 11.57 1.85 16.25
C PRO A 213 12.99 2.07 16.77
N GLU A 214 13.46 1.29 17.77
CA GLU A 214 14.82 1.30 18.28
C GLU A 214 15.86 0.99 17.20
N LEU A 215 15.48 0.20 16.18
CA LEU A 215 16.35 -0.08 15.04
C LEU A 215 16.65 1.17 14.21
N MET A 216 15.75 2.17 14.22
CA MET A 216 15.99 3.47 13.59
C MET A 216 17.05 4.28 14.34
N ILE A 217 17.22 4.07 15.65
CA ILE A 217 18.27 4.75 16.44
C ILE A 217 19.65 4.41 15.86
N GLY A 218 19.84 3.15 15.40
CA GLY A 218 21.06 2.72 14.74
C GLY A 218 21.38 3.43 13.42
N LEU A 219 20.44 4.22 12.88
CA LEU A 219 20.66 5.04 11.68
C LEU A 219 20.98 6.50 12.02
N HIS A 220 20.69 6.94 13.23
CA HIS A 220 20.78 8.35 13.62
C HIS A 220 22.23 8.87 13.67
N ASP A 221 23.20 8.00 13.85
CA ASP A 221 24.63 8.36 13.89
C ASP A 221 25.26 8.51 12.48
N ILE A 222 24.50 8.27 11.41
CA ILE A 222 24.95 8.49 10.04
C ILE A 222 25.14 10.00 9.82
N PRO A 223 26.35 10.46 9.49
CA PRO A 223 26.63 11.89 9.35
C PRO A 223 25.77 12.55 8.26
N ASN A 224 25.47 13.82 8.45
CA ASN A 224 24.71 14.63 7.50
C ASN A 224 23.28 14.12 7.21
N THR A 225 22.66 13.43 8.16
CA THR A 225 21.25 13.06 8.12
C THR A 225 20.45 13.78 9.20
N THR A 226 19.17 14.00 8.93
CA THR A 226 18.21 14.47 9.94
C THR A 226 16.93 13.67 9.75
N PHE A 227 16.45 13.04 10.82
CA PHE A 227 15.29 12.18 10.80
C PHE A 227 14.05 12.91 11.31
N TYR A 228 12.92 12.68 10.64
CA TYR A 228 11.60 13.21 10.98
C TYR A 228 10.59 12.09 11.09
N SER A 229 9.91 11.99 12.24
CA SER A 229 8.89 10.97 12.46
C SER A 229 7.60 11.33 11.74
N LEU A 230 7.18 10.45 10.84
CA LEU A 230 5.88 10.48 10.18
C LEU A 230 4.86 9.56 10.87
N GLN A 231 5.15 9.13 12.10
CA GLN A 231 4.25 8.33 12.90
C GLN A 231 3.14 9.21 13.49
N ARG A 232 1.87 8.94 13.18
CA ARG A 232 0.71 9.71 13.67
C ARG A 232 0.15 9.18 14.99
N ASP A 233 0.32 7.90 15.20
CA ASP A 233 -0.29 7.14 16.28
C ASP A 233 0.58 7.23 17.55
N GLU A 234 0.04 6.80 18.68
CA GLU A 234 0.66 6.88 20.00
C GLU A 234 1.92 6.01 20.18
N ASN A 235 2.28 5.20 19.19
CA ASN A 235 3.47 4.34 19.20
C ASN A 235 4.77 5.14 19.04
N LEU A 236 4.87 6.28 19.70
CA LEU A 236 6.12 7.03 19.87
C LEU A 236 6.86 6.48 21.09
N ILE A 237 8.12 6.15 20.86
CA ILE A 237 9.03 5.90 21.96
C ILE A 237 9.60 7.26 22.38
N ASP A 238 9.33 7.66 23.62
CA ASP A 238 9.92 8.83 24.23
C ASP A 238 11.44 8.73 24.15
N GLY A 239 12.08 9.80 23.67
CA GLY A 239 13.53 9.88 23.58
C GLY A 239 14.13 9.46 22.23
N LEU A 240 13.34 9.12 21.21
CA LEU A 240 13.87 9.02 19.84
C LEU A 240 14.39 10.39 19.38
N PRO A 241 15.58 10.44 18.78
CA PRO A 241 16.20 11.70 18.35
C PRO A 241 15.64 12.21 17.01
N PHE A 242 14.34 12.06 16.80
CA PHE A 242 13.64 12.41 15.55
C PHE A 242 12.81 13.68 15.74
N GLY A 243 12.76 14.52 14.71
CA GLY A 243 11.79 15.61 14.67
C GLY A 243 10.36 15.04 14.64
N ASP A 244 9.54 15.44 15.61
CA ASP A 244 8.15 15.00 15.70
C ASP A 244 7.25 15.86 14.80
N MET A 245 6.60 15.23 13.80
CA MET A 245 5.76 15.94 12.85
C MET A 245 4.24 15.75 13.12
N ARG A 246 3.85 15.12 14.23
CA ARG A 246 2.42 14.82 14.53
C ARG A 246 1.52 16.05 14.51
N GLU A 247 2.00 17.16 15.10
CA GLU A 247 1.22 18.40 15.15
C GLU A 247 1.00 19.04 13.76
N GLN A 248 1.87 18.74 12.80
CA GLN A 248 1.79 19.22 11.43
C GLN A 248 1.02 18.29 10.50
N MET A 249 0.81 17.01 10.88
CA MET A 249 0.12 15.98 10.08
C MET A 249 -1.37 15.91 10.45
N LYS A 250 -2.16 16.93 10.17
CA LYS A 250 -3.61 16.95 10.47
C LYS A 250 -4.45 16.25 9.39
N SER A 251 -3.93 16.18 8.18
CA SER A 251 -4.58 15.57 7.02
C SER A 251 -3.58 14.78 6.16
N TRP A 252 -4.08 14.05 5.16
CA TRP A 252 -3.23 13.42 4.14
C TRP A 252 -2.54 14.45 3.25
N GLU A 253 -3.14 15.62 3.04
CA GLU A 253 -2.49 16.74 2.34
C GLU A 253 -1.30 17.28 3.13
N ASP A 254 -1.44 17.47 4.44
CA ASP A 254 -0.33 17.89 5.28
C ASP A 254 0.80 16.86 5.27
N THR A 255 0.44 15.58 5.33
CA THR A 255 1.40 14.47 5.25
C THR A 255 2.14 14.49 3.91
N ALA A 256 1.43 14.70 2.80
CA ALA A 256 2.02 14.82 1.46
C ALA A 256 2.98 16.02 1.35
N ASN A 257 2.61 17.17 1.93
CA ASN A 257 3.46 18.36 1.95
C ASN A 257 4.76 18.15 2.76
N ILE A 258 4.66 17.48 3.93
CA ILE A 258 5.82 17.13 4.74
C ILE A 258 6.74 16.16 3.99
N MET A 259 6.17 15.13 3.36
CA MET A 259 6.94 14.18 2.55
C MET A 259 7.63 14.84 1.36
N ALA A 260 7.00 15.84 0.75
CA ALA A 260 7.61 16.59 -0.35
C ALA A 260 8.92 17.28 0.07
N ASP A 261 9.01 17.73 1.31
CA ASP A 261 10.20 18.36 1.89
C ASP A 261 11.26 17.35 2.36
N CYS A 262 10.92 16.07 2.51
CA CYS A 262 11.89 15.00 2.76
C CYS A 262 12.66 14.65 1.48
N ASP A 263 13.93 14.27 1.63
CA ASP A 263 14.74 13.76 0.50
C ASP A 263 14.47 12.28 0.26
N ILE A 264 14.16 11.53 1.31
CA ILE A 264 13.84 10.10 1.27
C ILE A 264 12.85 9.73 2.37
N ILE A 265 12.04 8.72 2.11
CA ILE A 265 11.12 8.14 3.10
C ILE A 265 11.54 6.69 3.37
N ILE A 266 11.69 6.33 4.65
CA ILE A 266 11.92 4.95 5.11
C ILE A 266 10.68 4.52 5.91
N SER A 267 9.99 3.49 5.45
CA SER A 267 8.70 3.11 6.02
C SER A 267 8.50 1.60 6.11
N SER A 268 7.75 1.16 7.11
CA SER A 268 7.08 -0.14 7.03
C SER A 268 6.04 -0.12 5.89
N CYS A 269 5.52 -1.29 5.53
CA CYS A 269 4.51 -1.46 4.48
C CYS A 269 3.15 -0.86 4.91
N THR A 270 2.99 0.46 4.78
CA THR A 270 1.82 1.23 5.24
C THR A 270 1.31 2.21 4.19
N ALA A 271 0.18 2.85 4.44
CA ALA A 271 -0.35 3.92 3.58
C ALA A 271 0.66 5.06 3.35
N THR A 272 1.54 5.32 4.32
CA THR A 272 2.64 6.29 4.22
C THR A 272 3.60 5.94 3.09
N ALA A 273 3.95 4.65 2.94
CA ALA A 273 4.81 4.18 1.85
C ALA A 273 4.14 4.40 0.48
N HIS A 274 2.84 4.10 0.37
CA HIS A 274 2.07 4.31 -0.86
C HIS A 274 1.95 5.79 -1.21
N LEU A 275 1.71 6.66 -0.23
CA LEU A 275 1.65 8.10 -0.47
C LEU A 275 3.01 8.65 -0.94
N ALA A 276 4.10 8.32 -0.25
CA ALA A 276 5.44 8.76 -0.63
C ALA A 276 5.79 8.32 -2.07
N ALA A 277 5.51 7.06 -2.40
CA ALA A 277 5.76 6.52 -3.74
C ALA A 277 4.87 7.17 -4.81
N ALA A 278 3.58 7.43 -4.50
CA ALA A 278 2.66 8.14 -5.39
C ALA A 278 3.07 9.59 -5.66
N LEU A 279 3.79 10.22 -4.71
CA LEU A 279 4.40 11.54 -4.87
C LEU A 279 5.75 11.49 -5.62
N GLY A 280 6.24 10.31 -5.97
CA GLY A 280 7.54 10.11 -6.62
C GLY A 280 8.74 10.31 -5.69
N LYS A 281 8.54 10.33 -4.38
CA LYS A 281 9.64 10.43 -3.41
C LYS A 281 10.44 9.13 -3.39
N PRO A 282 11.78 9.18 -3.34
CA PRO A 282 12.58 8.00 -3.03
C PRO A 282 12.04 7.33 -1.76
N THR A 283 11.56 6.10 -1.88
CA THR A 283 10.86 5.40 -0.79
C THR A 283 11.48 4.04 -0.56
N TRP A 284 12.06 3.85 0.61
CA TRP A 284 12.63 2.60 1.06
C TRP A 284 11.65 1.90 1.99
N ILE A 285 11.22 0.70 1.59
CA ILE A 285 10.17 -0.02 2.30
C ILE A 285 10.75 -1.28 2.93
N LEU A 286 10.62 -1.36 4.26
CA LEU A 286 10.86 -2.61 4.98
C LEU A 286 9.65 -3.51 4.81
N THR A 287 9.82 -4.62 4.11
CA THR A 287 8.75 -5.58 3.85
C THR A 287 8.91 -6.83 4.71
N PRO A 288 7.82 -7.34 5.30
CA PRO A 288 7.84 -8.62 5.98
C PRO A 288 8.15 -9.76 5.02
N ILE A 289 8.41 -10.95 5.57
CA ILE A 289 8.69 -12.14 4.77
C ILE A 289 7.50 -12.54 3.89
N MET A 290 6.26 -12.31 4.38
CA MET A 290 5.05 -12.35 3.59
C MET A 290 4.66 -10.90 3.24
N PRO A 291 5.08 -10.39 2.07
CA PRO A 291 4.85 -9.00 1.71
C PRO A 291 3.42 -8.77 1.27
N TYR A 292 2.93 -7.54 1.40
CA TYR A 292 1.64 -7.14 0.85
C TYR A 292 1.64 -7.25 -0.69
N TYR A 293 0.47 -7.38 -1.31
CA TYR A 293 0.33 -7.70 -2.74
C TYR A 293 1.15 -6.80 -3.67
N THR A 294 1.25 -5.51 -3.36
CA THR A 294 2.02 -4.54 -4.15
C THR A 294 3.54 -4.77 -4.11
N TRP A 295 4.01 -5.54 -3.15
CA TRP A 295 5.43 -5.86 -2.93
C TRP A 295 5.73 -7.36 -3.11
N ALA A 296 4.76 -8.13 -3.63
CA ALA A 296 4.85 -9.59 -3.70
C ALA A 296 5.87 -10.10 -4.72
N VAL A 297 6.08 -9.39 -5.83
CA VAL A 297 7.07 -9.78 -6.85
C VAL A 297 8.48 -9.78 -6.23
N PRO A 298 9.26 -10.87 -6.37
CA PRO A 298 10.62 -10.94 -5.86
C PRO A 298 11.55 -9.85 -6.44
N GLY A 299 12.60 -9.51 -5.69
CA GLY A 299 13.54 -8.45 -6.06
C GLY A 299 13.51 -7.28 -5.07
N ASP A 300 14.29 -6.27 -5.33
CA ASP A 300 14.45 -5.06 -4.50
C ASP A 300 13.73 -3.82 -5.06
N GLY A 301 13.15 -3.91 -6.25
CA GLY A 301 12.28 -2.90 -6.85
C GLY A 301 10.79 -3.21 -6.70
N SER A 302 9.95 -2.27 -7.11
CA SER A 302 8.51 -2.44 -7.21
C SER A 302 8.06 -2.39 -8.66
N ARG A 303 7.08 -3.24 -9.02
CA ARG A 303 6.39 -3.13 -10.31
C ARG A 303 5.31 -2.04 -10.30
N TRP A 304 4.96 -1.54 -9.10
CA TRP A 304 3.91 -0.55 -8.90
C TRP A 304 4.44 0.90 -8.88
N TYR A 305 5.73 1.10 -8.55
CA TYR A 305 6.30 2.44 -8.34
C TYR A 305 7.78 2.47 -8.69
N ASP A 306 8.18 3.40 -9.54
CA ASP A 306 9.57 3.57 -9.98
C ASP A 306 10.49 4.06 -8.85
N SER A 307 9.94 4.80 -7.89
CA SER A 307 10.69 5.42 -6.79
C SER A 307 10.93 4.50 -5.58
N VAL A 308 10.49 3.24 -5.63
CA VAL A 308 10.52 2.33 -4.49
C VAL A 308 11.71 1.39 -4.53
N LYS A 309 12.37 1.25 -3.37
CA LYS A 309 13.32 0.18 -3.08
C LYS A 309 12.85 -0.63 -1.88
N LEU A 310 12.90 -1.96 -2.01
CA LEU A 310 12.40 -2.91 -1.02
C LEU A 310 13.55 -3.53 -0.22
N TYR A 311 13.43 -3.49 1.09
CA TYR A 311 14.33 -4.13 2.04
C TYR A 311 13.58 -5.26 2.72
N ARG A 312 13.80 -6.48 2.22
CA ARG A 312 12.99 -7.65 2.59
C ARG A 312 13.53 -8.34 3.83
N GLN A 313 12.63 -8.67 4.74
CA GLN A 313 12.89 -9.58 5.84
C GLN A 313 13.34 -10.95 5.29
N VAL A 314 14.39 -11.51 5.85
CA VAL A 314 14.95 -12.81 5.42
C VAL A 314 14.38 -13.94 6.27
N LYS A 315 14.11 -13.65 7.55
CA LYS A 315 13.51 -14.59 8.48
C LYS A 315 12.47 -13.86 9.32
N TYR A 316 11.36 -14.54 9.58
CA TYR A 316 10.24 -13.97 10.31
C TYR A 316 10.67 -13.34 11.64
N GLY A 317 10.24 -12.09 11.86
CA GLY A 317 10.55 -11.32 13.07
C GLY A 317 11.97 -10.74 13.14
N GLU A 318 12.86 -11.09 12.21
CA GLU A 318 14.25 -10.59 12.21
C GLU A 318 14.41 -9.43 11.22
N TRP A 319 14.76 -8.24 11.73
CA TRP A 319 14.90 -7.02 10.95
C TRP A 319 16.35 -6.53 10.79
N ASP A 320 17.32 -7.17 11.45
CA ASP A 320 18.73 -6.75 11.45
C ASP A 320 19.31 -6.67 10.03
N VAL A 321 19.08 -7.70 9.21
CA VAL A 321 19.60 -7.76 7.83
C VAL A 321 19.05 -6.64 6.95
N PRO A 322 17.71 -6.37 6.89
CA PRO A 322 17.18 -5.22 6.19
C PRO A 322 17.74 -3.88 6.70
N PHE A 323 17.87 -3.70 8.01
CA PHE A 323 18.39 -2.47 8.60
C PHE A 323 19.87 -2.25 8.32
N GLN A 324 20.68 -3.31 8.34
CA GLN A 324 22.08 -3.22 7.93
C GLN A 324 22.21 -2.72 6.49
N LYS A 325 21.43 -3.25 5.56
CA LYS A 325 21.40 -2.82 4.16
C LYS A 325 20.96 -1.36 4.02
N ILE A 326 19.92 -0.95 4.77
CA ILE A 326 19.47 0.45 4.80
C ILE A 326 20.61 1.36 5.28
N ARG A 327 21.32 0.98 6.35
CA ARG A 327 22.45 1.75 6.87
C ARG A 327 23.56 1.93 5.84
N GLU A 328 23.93 0.84 5.14
CA GLU A 328 24.95 0.87 4.09
C GLU A 328 24.53 1.80 2.93
N ASP A 329 23.29 1.69 2.47
CA ASP A 329 22.80 2.48 1.36
C ASP A 329 22.58 3.95 1.75
N LEU A 330 22.11 4.23 2.96
CA LEU A 330 21.95 5.59 3.46
C LEU A 330 23.30 6.28 3.64
N THR A 331 24.32 5.57 4.14
CA THR A 331 25.69 6.10 4.22
C THR A 331 26.22 6.49 2.84
N LYS A 332 26.08 5.62 1.84
CA LYS A 332 26.49 5.95 0.46
C LYS A 332 25.72 7.15 -0.11
N LEU A 333 24.42 7.26 0.22
CA LEU A 333 23.59 8.38 -0.25
C LEU A 333 24.08 9.71 0.33
N THR A 334 24.47 9.75 1.61
CA THR A 334 25.00 10.96 2.26
C THR A 334 26.36 11.38 1.73
N GLU A 335 27.20 10.45 1.29
CA GLU A 335 28.49 10.75 0.66
C GLU A 335 28.33 11.47 -0.68
N ASN A 336 27.24 11.21 -1.40
CA ASN A 336 26.92 11.82 -2.70
C ASN A 336 26.05 13.09 -2.58
N HIS A 337 25.61 13.45 -1.38
CA HIS A 337 24.70 14.59 -1.14
C HIS A 337 25.46 15.89 -0.79
N LYS A 338 26.76 15.96 -1.05
CA LYS A 338 27.62 17.12 -0.78
C LYS A 338 27.54 18.17 -1.88
#